data_89027ad52953e6a40fab266550a49fe7
#
_entry.id   89027ad52953e6a40fab266550a49fe7
#
_cell.length_a   1.000
_cell.length_b   1.000
_cell.length_c   1.000
_cell.angle_alpha   90.00
_cell.angle_beta   90.00
_cell.angle_gamma   90.00
#
_symmetry.space_group_name_H-M   'P 1'
#
loop_
_entity.id
_entity.type
_entity.pdbx_description
1 polymer ?
#
loop_
_entity_poly.entity_id
_entity_poly.type
_entity_poly.pdbx_seq_one_letter_code
_entity_poly.pdbx_strand_id
1 'polypeptide(L)'
;MKKTISEQTSAPAPSTEANSSGAAQEHEIVLSAQHVKKKIGKRWIIKDVTFTVRAGEIFGFLGPNGAGKTTTIRMLVDLIRPTEGKITICGYDVNREPEKALAYVGSIVENPEMYPYLTGWENLQHFARMQPGVDERRIQEVTEIVRLDERIHDKVSKYSLGMRQRLGIAQALLGRPRLLILDEPTNGLDPKGIRDMRLFIRELAAQGMAVFVSSHLLSEIQLLCDRVAIVGSGQVMAVGSVAELVEDKEHLVIWELAEPEPGAVLLGSLSGISVLDHNEAHLDNDTAASLTANSIITRTPEEQIPVAIRELVQAGIAVHNVRKLNPTLEQLFLGITEGETIE
;
A
#
# COMPACT_ATOMS: atom_id res chain seq x y z
N MET A 1 40.95 -14.93 -68.96
CA MET A 1 40.74 -13.74 -68.12
C MET A 1 40.20 -14.20 -66.77
N LYS A 2 40.98 -13.98 -65.68
CA LYS A 2 40.82 -14.56 -64.35
C LYS A 2 39.84 -13.76 -63.59
N LYS A 3 38.82 -14.43 -62.95
CA LYS A 3 37.96 -13.90 -61.93
C LYS A 3 38.62 -14.14 -60.58
N THR A 4 38.82 -13.07 -59.83
CA THR A 4 39.27 -13.08 -58.44
C THR A 4 38.10 -13.29 -57.50
N ILE A 5 38.21 -14.29 -56.64
CA ILE A 5 37.24 -14.60 -55.58
C ILE A 5 37.74 -13.87 -54.30
N SER A 6 36.92 -12.99 -53.73
CA SER A 6 37.18 -12.35 -52.44
C SER A 6 36.62 -13.22 -51.32
N GLU A 7 37.49 -13.63 -50.40
CA GLU A 7 37.15 -14.29 -49.15
C GLU A 7 36.41 -13.33 -48.18
N GLN A 8 35.26 -13.75 -47.73
CA GLN A 8 34.55 -13.12 -46.61
C GLN A 8 34.96 -13.80 -45.31
N THR A 9 35.63 -13.04 -44.47
CA THR A 9 36.01 -13.41 -43.12
C THR A 9 34.78 -13.30 -42.21
N SER A 10 34.32 -14.42 -41.66
CA SER A 10 33.24 -14.50 -40.65
C SER A 10 33.79 -14.10 -39.29
N ALA A 11 33.18 -13.10 -38.67
CA ALA A 11 33.40 -12.74 -37.27
C ALA A 11 32.74 -13.76 -36.33
N PRO A 12 33.35 -14.09 -35.18
CA PRO A 12 32.75 -15.02 -34.22
C PRO A 12 31.61 -14.36 -33.45
N ALA A 13 30.54 -15.16 -33.18
CA ALA A 13 29.41 -14.81 -32.36
C ALA A 13 29.84 -14.63 -30.89
N PRO A 14 29.22 -13.71 -30.12
CA PRO A 14 29.50 -13.57 -28.70
C PRO A 14 28.90 -14.72 -27.93
N SER A 15 29.72 -15.38 -27.13
CA SER A 15 29.37 -16.41 -26.14
C SER A 15 28.48 -15.81 -25.06
N THR A 16 27.24 -16.34 -24.94
CA THR A 16 26.30 -16.08 -23.84
C THR A 16 26.78 -16.82 -22.59
N GLU A 17 27.53 -16.16 -21.75
CA GLU A 17 27.70 -16.62 -20.36
C GLU A 17 26.43 -16.25 -19.57
N ALA A 18 25.68 -17.27 -19.20
CA ALA A 18 24.56 -17.18 -18.29
C ALA A 18 25.08 -16.91 -16.87
N ASN A 19 25.12 -15.65 -16.46
CA ASN A 19 25.37 -15.26 -15.08
C ASN A 19 24.05 -15.35 -14.31
N SER A 20 23.80 -16.48 -13.64
CA SER A 20 22.77 -16.67 -12.63
C SER A 20 23.26 -16.09 -11.30
N SER A 21 23.08 -14.79 -11.10
CA SER A 21 23.12 -14.16 -9.80
C SER A 21 21.77 -13.50 -9.58
N GLY A 22 21.01 -13.97 -8.56
CA GLY A 22 19.75 -13.37 -8.12
C GLY A 22 19.98 -11.96 -7.57
N ALA A 23 20.14 -10.99 -8.46
CA ALA A 23 20.04 -9.58 -8.16
C ALA A 23 18.54 -9.25 -8.13
N ALA A 24 18.03 -8.78 -7.01
CA ALA A 24 16.72 -8.15 -6.92
C ALA A 24 16.64 -7.13 -8.07
N GLN A 25 15.68 -7.29 -8.97
CA GLN A 25 15.46 -6.32 -10.05
C GLN A 25 15.14 -4.98 -9.38
N GLU A 26 16.06 -4.03 -9.47
CA GLU A 26 15.79 -2.64 -9.07
C GLU A 26 14.69 -2.10 -9.98
N HIS A 27 13.44 -2.17 -9.52
CA HIS A 27 12.31 -1.60 -10.23
C HIS A 27 12.50 -0.09 -10.36
N GLU A 28 12.26 0.43 -11.56
CA GLU A 28 12.37 1.86 -11.89
C GLU A 28 11.49 2.70 -10.95
N ILE A 29 12.06 3.79 -10.38
CA ILE A 29 11.29 4.75 -9.57
C ILE A 29 10.40 5.57 -10.50
N VAL A 30 9.09 5.44 -10.30
CA VAL A 30 8.07 6.17 -11.07
C VAL A 30 7.66 7.46 -10.36
N LEU A 31 7.55 7.45 -9.03
CA LEU A 31 7.22 8.63 -8.20
C LEU A 31 8.28 8.79 -7.12
N SER A 32 8.77 10.02 -6.93
CA SER A 32 9.62 10.40 -5.79
C SER A 32 9.13 11.70 -5.19
N ALA A 33 8.86 11.68 -3.89
CA ALA A 33 8.62 12.84 -3.04
C ALA A 33 9.80 13.00 -2.09
N GLN A 34 10.44 14.20 -2.06
CA GLN A 34 11.64 14.46 -1.30
C GLN A 34 11.44 15.71 -0.42
N HIS A 35 11.43 15.51 0.90
CA HIS A 35 11.28 16.55 1.91
C HIS A 35 10.13 17.52 1.63
N VAL A 36 8.99 16.94 1.17
CA VAL A 36 7.82 17.73 0.79
C VAL A 36 7.16 18.30 2.03
N LYS A 37 6.96 19.63 2.04
CA LYS A 37 6.32 20.36 3.12
C LYS A 37 5.23 21.26 2.59
N LYS A 38 4.17 21.45 3.37
CA LYS A 38 3.06 22.35 3.02
C LYS A 38 2.60 23.16 4.20
N LYS A 39 2.63 24.47 4.01
CA LYS A 39 2.06 25.46 4.94
C LYS A 39 0.80 26.06 4.35
N ILE A 40 -0.26 26.13 5.13
CA ILE A 40 -1.51 26.82 4.79
C ILE A 40 -1.77 27.87 5.86
N GLY A 41 -1.78 29.14 5.45
CA GLY A 41 -1.80 30.25 6.40
C GLY A 41 -0.57 30.22 7.32
N LYS A 42 -0.80 30.12 8.64
CA LYS A 42 0.28 30.03 9.65
C LYS A 42 0.61 28.59 10.07
N ARG A 43 -0.20 27.59 9.65
CA ARG A 43 -0.08 26.22 10.13
C ARG A 43 0.64 25.34 9.09
N TRP A 44 1.60 24.53 9.56
CA TRP A 44 2.18 23.44 8.78
C TRP A 44 1.21 22.26 8.77
N ILE A 45 0.70 21.92 7.59
CA ILE A 45 -0.17 20.76 7.37
C ILE A 45 0.68 19.54 7.05
N ILE A 46 1.71 19.71 6.21
CA ILE A 46 2.74 18.72 5.93
C ILE A 46 4.07 19.30 6.40
N LYS A 47 4.76 18.56 7.27
CA LYS A 47 6.00 18.99 7.90
C LYS A 47 7.24 18.38 7.23
N ASP A 48 7.16 17.08 6.89
CA ASP A 48 8.17 16.38 6.09
C ASP A 48 7.59 15.07 5.54
N VAL A 49 7.52 14.97 4.22
CA VAL A 49 7.09 13.75 3.53
C VAL A 49 8.14 13.36 2.52
N THR A 50 8.74 12.17 2.74
CA THR A 50 9.75 11.60 1.86
C THR A 50 9.43 10.13 1.59
N PHE A 51 9.23 9.76 0.33
CA PHE A 51 9.00 8.38 -0.12
C PHE A 51 9.23 8.24 -1.62
N THR A 52 9.30 6.99 -2.08
CA THR A 52 9.38 6.63 -3.50
C THR A 52 8.40 5.51 -3.82
N VAL A 53 7.87 5.50 -5.05
CA VAL A 53 7.03 4.41 -5.59
C VAL A 53 7.68 3.88 -6.86
N ARG A 54 7.72 2.57 -7.00
CA ARG A 54 8.37 1.86 -8.10
C ARG A 54 7.38 1.32 -9.12
N ALA A 55 7.85 1.03 -10.32
CA ALA A 55 7.02 0.38 -11.35
C ALA A 55 6.55 -1.01 -10.85
N GLY A 56 5.28 -1.33 -11.08
CA GLY A 56 4.66 -2.59 -10.64
C GLY A 56 4.41 -2.70 -9.13
N GLU A 57 4.68 -1.65 -8.36
CA GLU A 57 4.49 -1.60 -6.92
C GLU A 57 3.12 -1.01 -6.55
N ILE A 58 2.49 -1.58 -5.53
CA ILE A 58 1.34 -0.97 -4.85
C ILE A 58 1.85 -0.35 -3.55
N PHE A 59 1.91 0.98 -3.52
CA PHE A 59 2.39 1.76 -2.39
C PHE A 59 1.22 2.35 -1.60
N GLY A 60 1.14 2.00 -0.32
CA GLY A 60 0.13 2.49 0.61
C GLY A 60 0.57 3.79 1.32
N PHE A 61 -0.33 4.76 1.43
CA PHE A 61 -0.12 5.99 2.19
C PHE A 61 -1.17 6.03 3.31
N LEU A 62 -0.76 5.61 4.49
CA LEU A 62 -1.63 5.23 5.59
C LEU A 62 -1.58 6.26 6.71
N GLY A 63 -2.73 6.62 7.26
CA GLY A 63 -2.80 7.53 8.42
C GLY A 63 -4.22 7.90 8.79
N PRO A 64 -4.43 8.49 9.99
CA PRO A 64 -5.74 8.90 10.45
C PRO A 64 -6.30 10.06 9.61
N ASN A 65 -7.57 10.37 9.81
CA ASN A 65 -8.17 11.56 9.22
C ASN A 65 -7.44 12.81 9.73
N GLY A 66 -7.12 13.73 8.81
CA GLY A 66 -6.35 14.94 9.14
C GLY A 66 -4.82 14.76 9.15
N ALA A 67 -4.27 13.56 8.95
CA ALA A 67 -2.82 13.34 8.86
C ALA A 67 -2.15 14.00 7.64
N GLY A 68 -2.94 14.51 6.67
CA GLY A 68 -2.44 15.19 5.49
C GLY A 68 -2.45 14.36 4.20
N LYS A 69 -3.09 13.17 4.18
CA LYS A 69 -3.14 12.27 3.02
C LYS A 69 -3.63 12.98 1.75
N THR A 70 -4.85 13.49 1.75
CA THR A 70 -5.43 14.20 0.59
C THR A 70 -4.64 15.45 0.22
N THR A 71 -4.06 16.17 1.20
CA THR A 71 -3.18 17.32 0.92
C THR A 71 -1.92 16.88 0.17
N THR A 72 -1.32 15.76 0.57
CA THR A 72 -0.17 15.17 -0.13
C THR A 72 -0.55 14.75 -1.54
N ILE A 73 -1.67 14.02 -1.71
CA ILE A 73 -2.16 13.61 -3.03
C ILE A 73 -2.38 14.83 -3.94
N ARG A 74 -3.02 15.89 -3.44
CA ARG A 74 -3.21 17.12 -4.21
C ARG A 74 -1.89 17.77 -4.66
N MET A 75 -0.81 17.61 -3.88
CA MET A 75 0.53 18.05 -4.30
C MET A 75 1.14 17.13 -5.36
N LEU A 76 0.91 15.81 -5.28
CA LEU A 76 1.39 14.84 -6.29
C LEU A 76 0.81 15.10 -7.67
N VAL A 77 -0.42 15.64 -7.75
CA VAL A 77 -1.14 15.92 -9.00
C VAL A 77 -1.19 17.42 -9.36
N ASP A 78 -0.32 18.24 -8.77
CA ASP A 78 -0.18 19.70 -8.97
C ASP A 78 -1.46 20.52 -8.72
N LEU A 79 -2.45 19.99 -8.03
CA LEU A 79 -3.64 20.78 -7.60
C LEU A 79 -3.27 21.83 -6.56
N ILE A 80 -2.24 21.56 -5.76
CA ILE A 80 -1.63 22.54 -4.86
C ILE A 80 -0.10 22.38 -4.90
N ARG A 81 0.62 23.50 -4.80
CA ARG A 81 2.08 23.45 -4.78
C ARG A 81 2.63 23.23 -3.36
N PRO A 82 3.67 22.40 -3.19
CA PRO A 82 4.39 22.31 -1.92
C PRO A 82 5.00 23.68 -1.56
N THR A 83 5.23 23.91 -0.26
CA THR A 83 5.95 25.10 0.22
C THR A 83 7.46 24.87 0.11
N GLU A 84 7.90 23.66 0.40
CA GLU A 84 9.29 23.20 0.29
C GLU A 84 9.31 21.75 -0.24
N GLY A 85 10.48 21.30 -0.69
CA GLY A 85 10.70 19.96 -1.20
C GLY A 85 10.45 19.84 -2.69
N LYS A 86 10.53 18.59 -3.19
CA LYS A 86 10.44 18.28 -4.62
C LYS A 86 9.62 17.03 -4.86
N ILE A 87 8.80 17.05 -5.91
CA ILE A 87 8.05 15.89 -6.39
C ILE A 87 8.43 15.65 -7.85
N THR A 88 8.83 14.41 -8.17
CA THR A 88 9.12 14.00 -9.55
C THR A 88 8.33 12.76 -9.93
N ILE A 89 7.81 12.73 -11.16
CA ILE A 89 7.10 11.59 -11.74
C ILE A 89 7.78 11.26 -13.09
N CYS A 90 8.19 10.01 -13.25
CA CYS A 90 8.97 9.56 -14.41
C CYS A 90 10.16 10.49 -14.74
N GLY A 91 10.82 11.04 -13.70
CA GLY A 91 11.96 11.96 -13.83
C GLY A 91 11.59 13.43 -14.02
N TYR A 92 10.34 13.77 -14.32
CA TYR A 92 9.88 15.15 -14.51
C TYR A 92 9.41 15.78 -13.19
N ASP A 93 9.83 17.01 -12.95
CA ASP A 93 9.41 17.79 -11.77
C ASP A 93 7.96 18.26 -11.94
N VAL A 94 7.08 17.84 -11.02
CA VAL A 94 5.63 18.11 -11.09
C VAL A 94 5.31 19.61 -11.11
N ASN A 95 6.09 20.43 -10.42
CA ASN A 95 5.81 21.87 -10.32
C ASN A 95 6.51 22.72 -11.38
N ARG A 96 7.56 22.17 -12.05
CA ARG A 96 8.30 22.87 -13.12
C ARG A 96 7.89 22.43 -14.52
N GLU A 97 7.55 21.14 -14.67
CA GLU A 97 7.17 20.52 -15.94
C GLU A 97 5.85 19.72 -15.78
N PRO A 98 4.75 20.36 -15.30
CA PRO A 98 3.51 19.65 -14.93
C PRO A 98 2.92 18.86 -16.10
N GLU A 99 2.90 19.41 -17.30
CA GLU A 99 2.36 18.75 -18.49
C GLU A 99 3.09 17.43 -18.79
N LYS A 100 4.43 17.42 -18.67
CA LYS A 100 5.23 16.21 -18.89
C LYS A 100 5.07 15.19 -17.76
N ALA A 101 5.07 15.65 -16.51
CA ALA A 101 4.92 14.78 -15.34
C ALA A 101 3.53 14.14 -15.30
N LEU A 102 2.46 14.96 -15.47
CA LEU A 102 1.08 14.51 -15.36
C LEU A 102 0.60 13.69 -16.56
N ALA A 103 1.28 13.74 -17.71
CA ALA A 103 1.03 12.85 -18.84
C ALA A 103 1.20 11.34 -18.46
N TYR A 104 1.96 11.05 -17.42
CA TYR A 104 2.15 9.69 -16.90
C TYR A 104 1.23 9.33 -15.74
N VAL A 105 0.31 10.21 -15.34
CA VAL A 105 -0.53 10.05 -14.15
C VAL A 105 -1.98 9.83 -14.53
N GLY A 106 -2.58 8.78 -13.99
CA GLY A 106 -4.03 8.66 -13.82
C GLY A 106 -4.38 8.85 -12.35
N SER A 107 -5.37 9.67 -12.04
CA SER A 107 -5.70 9.92 -10.63
C SER A 107 -7.19 10.00 -10.38
N ILE A 108 -7.59 9.52 -9.20
CA ILE A 108 -8.90 9.77 -8.60
C ILE A 108 -8.62 10.39 -7.24
N VAL A 109 -8.94 11.67 -7.09
CA VAL A 109 -8.82 12.41 -5.83
C VAL A 109 -10.21 12.61 -5.27
N GLU A 110 -10.46 12.06 -4.08
CA GLU A 110 -11.79 11.98 -3.46
C GLU A 110 -12.74 11.06 -4.26
N ASN A 111 -13.81 11.59 -4.87
CA ASN A 111 -14.77 10.80 -5.62
C ASN A 111 -14.67 11.05 -7.12
N PRO A 112 -14.91 10.03 -7.96
CA PRO A 112 -14.98 10.27 -9.40
C PRO A 112 -16.21 11.11 -9.73
N GLU A 113 -15.96 12.31 -10.29
CA GLU A 113 -16.98 13.26 -10.74
C GLU A 113 -17.51 12.87 -12.11
N MET A 114 -18.57 12.06 -12.13
CA MET A 114 -19.22 11.59 -13.37
C MET A 114 -20.54 12.31 -13.60
N TYR A 115 -20.90 12.51 -14.85
CA TYR A 115 -22.21 13.03 -15.24
C TYR A 115 -23.27 11.93 -15.11
N PRO A 116 -24.17 11.97 -14.10
CA PRO A 116 -25.07 10.86 -13.81
C PRO A 116 -26.16 10.63 -14.86
N TYR A 117 -26.46 11.65 -15.65
CA TYR A 117 -27.45 11.62 -16.74
C TYR A 117 -26.90 11.05 -18.06
N LEU A 118 -25.58 10.96 -18.20
CA LEU A 118 -24.88 10.31 -19.31
C LEU A 118 -24.66 8.83 -19.01
N THR A 119 -24.44 8.04 -20.06
CA THR A 119 -23.97 6.67 -19.98
C THR A 119 -22.49 6.62 -19.55
N GLY A 120 -21.99 5.45 -19.13
CA GLY A 120 -20.56 5.28 -18.86
C GLY A 120 -19.72 5.58 -20.10
N TRP A 121 -20.15 5.11 -21.28
CA TRP A 121 -19.49 5.39 -22.56
C TRP A 121 -19.40 6.87 -22.87
N GLU A 122 -20.51 7.60 -22.77
CA GLU A 122 -20.55 9.05 -23.03
C GLU A 122 -19.67 9.83 -22.05
N ASN A 123 -19.59 9.41 -20.78
CA ASN A 123 -18.64 9.96 -19.82
C ASN A 123 -17.20 9.77 -20.30
N LEU A 124 -16.81 8.55 -20.65
CA LEU A 124 -15.45 8.28 -21.13
C LEU A 124 -15.14 9.03 -22.43
N GLN A 125 -16.08 9.12 -23.37
CA GLN A 125 -15.92 9.94 -24.58
C GLN A 125 -15.69 11.42 -24.24
N HIS A 126 -16.41 11.96 -23.25
CA HIS A 126 -16.24 13.35 -22.82
C HIS A 126 -14.81 13.61 -22.34
N PHE A 127 -14.26 12.74 -21.47
CA PHE A 127 -12.89 12.86 -20.97
C PHE A 127 -11.82 12.54 -22.03
N ALA A 128 -12.09 11.58 -22.93
CA ALA A 128 -11.20 11.24 -24.03
C ALA A 128 -10.94 12.43 -24.97
N ARG A 129 -11.97 13.26 -25.25
CA ARG A 129 -11.83 14.45 -26.07
C ARG A 129 -10.88 15.52 -25.49
N MET A 130 -10.61 15.48 -24.19
CA MET A 130 -9.67 16.38 -23.52
C MET A 130 -8.23 15.87 -23.56
N GLN A 131 -8.02 14.63 -24.02
CA GLN A 131 -6.69 13.99 -24.04
C GLN A 131 -6.25 13.73 -25.49
N PRO A 132 -5.14 14.31 -25.94
CA PRO A 132 -4.61 14.06 -27.28
C PRO A 132 -4.31 12.58 -27.51
N GLY A 133 -4.75 12.03 -28.66
CA GLY A 133 -4.44 10.67 -29.06
C GLY A 133 -5.30 9.57 -28.41
N VAL A 134 -6.33 9.92 -27.63
CA VAL A 134 -7.30 8.98 -27.10
C VAL A 134 -8.46 8.83 -28.05
N ASP A 135 -8.61 7.66 -28.68
CA ASP A 135 -9.66 7.30 -29.61
C ASP A 135 -10.71 6.36 -28.99
N GLU A 136 -11.76 6.03 -29.75
CA GLU A 136 -12.82 5.12 -29.30
C GLU A 136 -12.29 3.72 -28.99
N ARG A 137 -11.25 3.27 -29.69
CA ARG A 137 -10.61 1.98 -29.44
C ARG A 137 -10.01 1.97 -28.03
N ARG A 138 -9.39 3.09 -27.59
CA ARG A 138 -8.87 3.19 -26.23
C ARG A 138 -9.98 3.21 -25.18
N ILE A 139 -11.12 3.83 -25.47
CA ILE A 139 -12.30 3.77 -24.59
C ILE A 139 -12.78 2.33 -24.43
N GLN A 140 -12.84 1.56 -25.52
CA GLN A 140 -13.21 0.15 -25.48
C GLN A 140 -12.22 -0.65 -24.62
N GLU A 141 -10.90 -0.50 -24.85
CA GLU A 141 -9.86 -1.17 -24.06
C GLU A 141 -10.01 -0.90 -22.55
N VAL A 142 -10.16 0.36 -22.13
CA VAL A 142 -10.28 0.67 -20.69
C VAL A 142 -11.59 0.17 -20.10
N THR A 143 -12.67 0.10 -20.89
CA THR A 143 -13.96 -0.45 -20.48
C THR A 143 -13.83 -1.93 -20.15
N GLU A 144 -13.13 -2.68 -21.00
CA GLU A 144 -12.83 -4.11 -20.80
C GLU A 144 -11.92 -4.33 -19.56
N ILE A 145 -10.85 -3.52 -19.42
CA ILE A 145 -9.94 -3.56 -18.26
C ILE A 145 -10.72 -3.44 -16.95
N VAL A 146 -11.66 -2.48 -16.86
CA VAL A 146 -12.45 -2.27 -15.63
C VAL A 146 -13.67 -3.16 -15.52
N ARG A 147 -13.92 -4.05 -16.51
CA ARG A 147 -15.04 -5.01 -16.54
C ARG A 147 -16.41 -4.31 -16.45
N LEU A 148 -16.60 -3.27 -17.25
CA LEU A 148 -17.87 -2.56 -17.39
C LEU A 148 -18.50 -2.71 -18.79
N ASP A 149 -17.96 -3.57 -19.65
CA ASP A 149 -18.35 -3.78 -21.03
C ASP A 149 -19.87 -4.06 -21.20
N GLU A 150 -20.47 -4.89 -20.37
CA GLU A 150 -21.90 -5.19 -20.41
C GLU A 150 -22.80 -4.04 -19.95
N ARG A 151 -22.26 -3.10 -19.19
CA ARG A 151 -23.02 -2.04 -18.52
C ARG A 151 -22.62 -0.62 -18.96
N ILE A 152 -21.64 -0.50 -19.85
CA ILE A 152 -21.04 0.80 -20.23
C ILE A 152 -22.06 1.75 -20.90
N HIS A 153 -23.08 1.21 -21.54
CA HIS A 153 -24.16 1.96 -22.19
C HIS A 153 -25.34 2.28 -21.27
N ASP A 154 -25.29 1.84 -20.00
CA ASP A 154 -26.27 2.26 -19.01
C ASP A 154 -25.91 3.65 -18.44
N LYS A 155 -26.96 4.41 -18.05
CA LYS A 155 -26.74 5.70 -17.36
C LYS A 155 -26.03 5.51 -16.03
N VAL A 156 -25.05 6.38 -15.74
CA VAL A 156 -24.27 6.35 -14.50
C VAL A 156 -25.14 6.51 -13.25
N SER A 157 -26.30 7.17 -13.37
CA SER A 157 -27.29 7.24 -12.27
C SER A 157 -27.77 5.87 -11.79
N LYS A 158 -27.67 4.80 -12.62
CA LYS A 158 -28.05 3.44 -12.27
C LYS A 158 -26.87 2.60 -11.74
N TYR A 159 -25.67 3.16 -11.70
CA TYR A 159 -24.48 2.43 -11.27
C TYR A 159 -24.42 2.30 -9.75
N SER A 160 -23.99 1.13 -9.29
CA SER A 160 -23.57 0.95 -7.90
C SER A 160 -22.33 1.80 -7.60
N LEU A 161 -21.98 1.99 -6.34
CA LEU A 161 -20.77 2.71 -5.95
C LEU A 161 -19.52 2.05 -6.56
N GLY A 162 -19.39 0.73 -6.49
CA GLY A 162 -18.28 0.00 -7.10
C GLY A 162 -18.19 0.17 -8.62
N MET A 163 -19.32 0.23 -9.33
CA MET A 163 -19.33 0.53 -10.77
C MET A 163 -18.87 1.96 -11.06
N ARG A 164 -19.25 2.94 -10.23
CA ARG A 164 -18.77 4.32 -10.36
C ARG A 164 -17.27 4.44 -10.10
N GLN A 165 -16.75 3.74 -9.10
CA GLN A 165 -15.31 3.66 -8.82
C GLN A 165 -14.55 3.05 -10.02
N ARG A 166 -15.03 1.95 -10.58
CA ARG A 166 -14.45 1.32 -11.77
C ARG A 166 -14.47 2.26 -12.98
N LEU A 167 -15.57 2.99 -13.19
CA LEU A 167 -15.65 3.98 -14.27
C LEU A 167 -14.65 5.13 -14.08
N GLY A 168 -14.45 5.58 -12.83
CA GLY A 168 -13.42 6.57 -12.48
C GLY A 168 -12.01 6.05 -12.80
N ILE A 169 -11.72 4.78 -12.48
CA ILE A 169 -10.44 4.17 -12.85
C ILE A 169 -10.31 4.06 -14.37
N ALA A 170 -11.38 3.70 -15.11
CA ALA A 170 -11.36 3.69 -16.58
C ALA A 170 -10.99 5.07 -17.14
N GLN A 171 -11.59 6.15 -16.60
CA GLN A 171 -11.23 7.54 -16.96
C GLN A 171 -9.74 7.83 -16.68
N ALA A 172 -9.23 7.45 -15.50
CA ALA A 172 -7.84 7.65 -15.13
C ALA A 172 -6.87 6.87 -16.04
N LEU A 173 -7.31 5.73 -16.59
CA LEU A 173 -6.51 4.88 -17.48
C LEU A 173 -6.52 5.33 -18.95
N LEU A 174 -7.36 6.28 -19.38
CA LEU A 174 -7.46 6.72 -20.78
C LEU A 174 -6.11 7.12 -21.38
N GLY A 175 -5.30 7.89 -20.64
CA GLY A 175 -4.00 8.40 -21.08
C GLY A 175 -2.85 7.39 -21.01
N ARG A 176 -3.09 6.11 -20.77
CA ARG A 176 -2.04 5.07 -20.59
C ARG A 176 -1.01 5.46 -19.52
N PRO A 177 -1.43 5.79 -18.30
CA PRO A 177 -0.54 6.25 -17.24
C PRO A 177 0.45 5.15 -16.82
N ARG A 178 1.60 5.57 -16.28
CA ARG A 178 2.55 4.70 -15.58
C ARG A 178 2.32 4.69 -14.06
N LEU A 179 1.64 5.71 -13.56
CA LEU A 179 1.28 5.88 -12.15
C LEU A 179 -0.22 6.07 -12.02
N LEU A 180 -0.86 5.25 -11.21
CA LEU A 180 -2.26 5.40 -10.80
C LEU A 180 -2.32 5.85 -9.35
N ILE A 181 -2.97 6.99 -9.08
CA ILE A 181 -3.17 7.55 -7.74
C ILE A 181 -4.64 7.42 -7.36
N LEU A 182 -4.91 6.72 -6.25
CA LEU A 182 -6.25 6.46 -5.76
C LEU A 182 -6.40 6.96 -4.31
N ASP A 183 -7.29 7.91 -4.10
CA ASP A 183 -7.61 8.41 -2.76
C ASP A 183 -8.80 7.64 -2.19
N GLU A 184 -8.56 6.82 -1.16
CA GLU A 184 -9.56 6.02 -0.44
C GLU A 184 -10.46 5.15 -1.36
N PRO A 185 -9.91 4.33 -2.30
CA PRO A 185 -10.68 3.69 -3.38
C PRO A 185 -11.69 2.63 -2.90
N THR A 186 -11.57 2.16 -1.68
CA THR A 186 -12.46 1.16 -1.07
C THR A 186 -13.54 1.77 -0.18
N ASN A 187 -13.49 3.08 0.05
CA ASN A 187 -14.39 3.76 0.96
C ASN A 187 -15.87 3.64 0.52
N GLY A 188 -16.71 3.18 1.45
CA GLY A 188 -18.15 3.01 1.22
C GLY A 188 -18.55 1.78 0.39
N LEU A 189 -17.61 0.94 -0.02
CA LEU A 189 -17.89 -0.34 -0.66
C LEU A 189 -18.30 -1.39 0.39
N ASP A 190 -19.13 -2.34 -0.04
CA ASP A 190 -19.43 -3.53 0.76
C ASP A 190 -18.19 -4.49 0.78
N PRO A 191 -18.13 -5.48 1.68
CA PRO A 191 -16.99 -6.38 1.80
C PRO A 191 -16.63 -7.12 0.52
N LYS A 192 -17.62 -7.42 -0.33
CA LYS A 192 -17.40 -8.02 -1.64
C LYS A 192 -16.75 -7.02 -2.59
N GLY A 193 -17.27 -5.78 -2.65
CA GLY A 193 -16.72 -4.71 -3.48
C GLY A 193 -15.29 -4.35 -3.11
N ILE A 194 -14.95 -4.33 -1.82
CA ILE A 194 -13.59 -4.13 -1.31
C ILE A 194 -12.65 -5.20 -1.85
N ARG A 195 -13.03 -6.49 -1.72
CA ARG A 195 -12.23 -7.61 -2.22
C ARG A 195 -12.04 -7.55 -3.73
N ASP A 196 -13.11 -7.27 -4.48
CA ASP A 196 -13.07 -7.19 -5.94
C ASP A 196 -12.21 -6.00 -6.41
N MET A 197 -12.25 -4.87 -5.71
CA MET A 197 -11.41 -3.70 -5.98
C MET A 197 -9.93 -3.99 -5.70
N ARG A 198 -9.61 -4.66 -4.61
CA ARG A 198 -8.24 -5.07 -4.26
C ARG A 198 -7.63 -6.01 -5.31
N LEU A 199 -8.37 -7.03 -5.73
CA LEU A 199 -7.91 -7.94 -6.80
C LEU A 199 -7.66 -7.18 -8.09
N PHE A 200 -8.56 -6.26 -8.46
CA PHE A 200 -8.43 -5.45 -9.64
C PHE A 200 -7.18 -4.53 -9.60
N ILE A 201 -6.93 -3.86 -8.48
CA ILE A 201 -5.73 -3.02 -8.31
C ILE A 201 -4.45 -3.88 -8.43
N ARG A 202 -4.44 -5.09 -7.86
CA ARG A 202 -3.31 -6.01 -7.97
C ARG A 202 -3.07 -6.47 -9.42
N GLU A 203 -4.12 -6.70 -10.19
CA GLU A 203 -4.02 -7.03 -11.62
C GLU A 203 -3.36 -5.88 -12.42
N LEU A 204 -3.70 -4.63 -12.12
CA LEU A 204 -3.07 -3.47 -12.76
C LEU A 204 -1.58 -3.36 -12.41
N ALA A 205 -1.23 -3.54 -11.14
CA ALA A 205 0.17 -3.49 -10.71
C ALA A 205 0.99 -4.63 -11.32
N ALA A 206 0.45 -5.85 -11.41
CA ALA A 206 1.10 -6.99 -12.04
C ALA A 206 1.41 -6.77 -13.53
N GLN A 207 0.71 -5.84 -14.19
CA GLN A 207 1.00 -5.40 -15.57
C GLN A 207 2.09 -4.32 -15.64
N GLY A 208 2.76 -4.00 -14.52
CA GLY A 208 3.85 -3.04 -14.44
C GLY A 208 3.45 -1.62 -14.05
N MET A 209 2.16 -1.37 -13.77
CA MET A 209 1.68 -0.06 -13.33
C MET A 209 2.10 0.21 -11.89
N ALA A 210 2.68 1.38 -11.61
CA ALA A 210 2.87 1.87 -10.25
C ALA A 210 1.52 2.33 -9.70
N VAL A 211 1.14 1.89 -8.50
CA VAL A 211 -0.12 2.30 -7.87
C VAL A 211 0.16 2.93 -6.52
N PHE A 212 -0.33 4.15 -6.32
CA PHE A 212 -0.33 4.85 -5.03
C PHE A 212 -1.76 4.86 -4.47
N VAL A 213 -1.94 4.32 -3.28
CA VAL A 213 -3.26 4.21 -2.62
C VAL A 213 -3.20 4.88 -1.27
N SER A 214 -4.12 5.82 -0.98
CA SER A 214 -4.34 6.28 0.39
C SER A 214 -5.42 5.45 1.07
N SER A 215 -5.29 5.25 2.37
CA SER A 215 -6.35 4.69 3.21
C SER A 215 -6.19 5.08 4.68
N HIS A 216 -7.28 5.05 5.41
CA HIS A 216 -7.29 5.10 6.87
C HIS A 216 -7.52 3.71 7.49
N LEU A 217 -7.80 2.67 6.67
CA LEU A 217 -8.05 1.30 7.10
C LEU A 217 -6.77 0.47 6.97
N LEU A 218 -6.16 0.18 8.12
CA LEU A 218 -4.89 -0.54 8.20
C LEU A 218 -4.99 -1.96 7.63
N SER A 219 -6.07 -2.68 7.94
CA SER A 219 -6.31 -4.04 7.46
C SER A 219 -6.38 -4.13 5.92
N GLU A 220 -6.96 -3.12 5.27
CA GLU A 220 -7.03 -3.08 3.80
C GLU A 220 -5.64 -2.86 3.18
N ILE A 221 -4.87 -1.94 3.74
CA ILE A 221 -3.49 -1.65 3.28
C ILE A 221 -2.59 -2.87 3.46
N GLN A 222 -2.67 -3.55 4.59
CA GLN A 222 -1.90 -4.76 4.87
C GLN A 222 -2.18 -5.87 3.84
N LEU A 223 -3.43 -5.97 3.37
CA LEU A 223 -3.85 -6.96 2.39
C LEU A 223 -3.61 -6.54 0.94
N LEU A 224 -3.39 -5.25 0.65
CA LEU A 224 -3.29 -4.72 -0.70
C LEU A 224 -1.87 -4.34 -1.10
N CYS A 225 -1.13 -3.66 -0.22
CA CYS A 225 0.10 -2.96 -0.56
C CYS A 225 1.35 -3.83 -0.37
N ASP A 226 2.37 -3.57 -1.19
CA ASP A 226 3.69 -4.18 -1.08
C ASP A 226 4.56 -3.40 -0.07
N ARG A 227 4.53 -2.05 -0.17
CA ARG A 227 5.18 -1.12 0.75
C ARG A 227 4.21 -0.04 1.20
N VAL A 228 4.48 0.53 2.37
CA VAL A 228 3.63 1.57 2.94
C VAL A 228 4.46 2.69 3.55
N ALA A 229 3.89 3.89 3.55
CA ALA A 229 4.28 4.99 4.42
C ALA A 229 3.20 5.22 5.47
N ILE A 230 3.56 5.15 6.74
CA ILE A 230 2.70 5.52 7.87
C ILE A 230 2.88 7.01 8.12
N VAL A 231 1.77 7.75 8.12
CA VAL A 231 1.77 9.21 8.25
C VAL A 231 0.99 9.62 9.49
N GLY A 232 1.61 10.43 10.33
CA GLY A 232 1.00 11.06 11.51
C GLY A 232 1.37 12.54 11.56
N SER A 233 0.47 13.39 12.06
CA SER A 233 0.70 14.83 12.29
C SER A 233 1.44 15.59 11.17
N GLY A 234 1.21 15.17 9.90
CA GLY A 234 1.81 15.78 8.71
C GLY A 234 3.25 15.34 8.40
N GLN A 235 3.72 14.24 8.95
CA GLN A 235 5.05 13.67 8.68
C GLN A 235 4.95 12.17 8.40
N VAL A 236 5.94 11.66 7.67
CA VAL A 236 6.12 10.23 7.51
C VAL A 236 6.83 9.68 8.75
N MET A 237 6.17 8.77 9.45
CA MET A 237 6.66 8.17 10.69
C MET A 237 7.47 6.90 10.40
N ALA A 238 7.04 6.12 9.41
CA ALA A 238 7.73 4.91 8.98
C ALA A 238 7.47 4.65 7.49
N VAL A 239 8.45 4.09 6.79
CA VAL A 239 8.34 3.60 5.41
C VAL A 239 9.03 2.25 5.29
N GLY A 240 8.36 1.25 4.76
CA GLY A 240 8.94 -0.08 4.55
C GLY A 240 8.00 -1.01 3.80
N SER A 241 8.45 -2.22 3.51
CA SER A 241 7.52 -3.25 3.07
C SER A 241 6.58 -3.60 4.23
N VAL A 242 5.35 -4.03 3.89
CA VAL A 242 4.39 -4.46 4.91
C VAL A 242 4.98 -5.59 5.76
N ALA A 243 5.71 -6.52 5.14
CA ALA A 243 6.38 -7.60 5.83
C ALA A 243 7.44 -7.10 6.82
N GLU A 244 8.37 -6.23 6.38
CA GLU A 244 9.43 -5.65 7.24
C GLU A 244 8.87 -4.85 8.42
N LEU A 245 7.79 -4.08 8.18
CA LEU A 245 7.18 -3.27 9.23
C LEU A 245 6.41 -4.10 10.26
N VAL A 246 5.89 -5.25 9.83
CA VAL A 246 5.13 -6.19 10.68
C VAL A 246 6.04 -7.25 11.29
N GLU A 247 7.25 -7.43 10.74
CA GLU A 247 8.25 -8.40 11.22
C GLU A 247 8.94 -7.87 12.49
N ASP A 248 8.21 -7.92 13.60
CA ASP A 248 8.83 -7.72 14.91
C ASP A 248 9.60 -9.01 15.30
N LYS A 249 10.88 -8.88 15.64
CA LYS A 249 11.72 -10.03 16.05
C LYS A 249 11.20 -10.71 17.32
N GLU A 250 10.37 -10.00 18.07
CA GLU A 250 9.74 -10.46 19.31
C GLU A 250 8.25 -10.63 19.07
N HIS A 251 7.79 -11.88 19.00
CA HIS A 251 6.37 -12.16 18.78
C HIS A 251 5.57 -12.03 20.07
N LEU A 252 4.37 -11.43 19.96
CA LEU A 252 3.37 -11.55 21.00
C LEU A 252 2.86 -13.00 21.02
N VAL A 253 2.91 -13.64 22.19
CA VAL A 253 2.43 -15.00 22.38
C VAL A 253 1.40 -15.02 23.49
N ILE A 254 0.23 -15.59 23.20
CA ILE A 254 -0.80 -15.85 24.19
C ILE A 254 -0.64 -17.29 24.68
N TRP A 255 -0.51 -17.44 25.98
CA TRP A 255 -0.44 -18.72 26.68
C TRP A 255 -1.73 -18.94 27.45
N GLU A 256 -2.39 -20.06 27.25
CA GLU A 256 -3.52 -20.51 28.09
C GLU A 256 -3.01 -21.61 29.00
N LEU A 257 -2.89 -21.29 30.28
CA LEU A 257 -2.30 -22.18 31.30
C LEU A 257 -3.34 -22.56 32.35
N ALA A 258 -3.22 -23.77 32.91
CA ALA A 258 -4.09 -24.18 34.00
C ALA A 258 -3.89 -23.29 35.25
N GLU A 259 -2.65 -22.88 35.48
CA GLU A 259 -2.23 -22.04 36.60
C GLU A 259 -1.54 -20.79 36.08
N PRO A 260 -2.28 -19.69 35.81
CA PRO A 260 -1.72 -18.51 35.15
C PRO A 260 -0.70 -17.76 36.02
N GLU A 261 -0.92 -17.61 37.33
CA GLU A 261 0.01 -16.85 38.19
C GLU A 261 1.40 -17.50 38.30
N PRO A 262 1.54 -18.79 38.63
CA PRO A 262 2.84 -19.49 38.59
C PRO A 262 3.47 -19.50 37.20
N GLY A 263 2.63 -19.65 36.15
CA GLY A 263 3.06 -19.61 34.76
C GLY A 263 3.65 -18.26 34.33
N ALA A 264 3.05 -17.16 34.73
CA ALA A 264 3.54 -15.79 34.45
C ALA A 264 4.89 -15.54 35.12
N VAL A 265 5.06 -15.99 36.39
CA VAL A 265 6.33 -15.87 37.11
C VAL A 265 7.42 -16.68 36.43
N LEU A 266 7.13 -17.90 36.00
CA LEU A 266 8.09 -18.78 35.34
C LEU A 266 8.48 -18.18 33.97
N LEU A 267 7.50 -17.79 33.14
CA LEU A 267 7.75 -17.17 31.83
C LEU A 267 8.61 -15.92 31.97
N GLY A 268 8.29 -15.04 32.93
CA GLY A 268 9.04 -13.81 33.18
C GLY A 268 10.47 -14.05 33.73
N SER A 269 10.77 -15.23 34.24
CA SER A 269 12.11 -15.60 34.68
C SER A 269 13.01 -16.09 33.54
N LEU A 270 12.42 -16.45 32.38
CA LEU A 270 13.18 -16.94 31.23
C LEU A 270 13.83 -15.78 30.47
N SER A 271 15.07 -15.97 30.06
CA SER A 271 15.82 -14.95 29.32
C SER A 271 15.16 -14.65 27.98
N GLY A 272 14.92 -13.37 27.71
CA GLY A 272 14.31 -12.88 26.45
C GLY A 272 12.79 -12.98 26.41
N ILE A 273 12.12 -13.35 27.50
CA ILE A 273 10.66 -13.36 27.59
C ILE A 273 10.20 -12.24 28.54
N SER A 274 9.30 -11.38 28.06
CA SER A 274 8.69 -10.33 28.86
C SER A 274 7.19 -10.58 28.98
N VAL A 275 6.68 -10.66 30.22
CA VAL A 275 5.23 -10.75 30.48
C VAL A 275 4.65 -9.34 30.37
N LEU A 276 3.57 -9.19 29.61
CA LEU A 276 2.91 -7.92 29.32
C LEU A 276 1.55 -7.85 29.98
N ASP A 277 1.18 -6.65 30.41
CA ASP A 277 -0.20 -6.34 30.77
C ASP A 277 -1.08 -6.21 29.52
N HIS A 278 -2.39 -6.45 29.67
CA HIS A 278 -3.35 -6.38 28.57
C HIS A 278 -3.31 -5.03 27.82
N ASN A 279 -3.04 -3.93 28.53
CA ASN A 279 -2.95 -2.58 27.96
C ASN A 279 -1.65 -2.37 27.17
N GLU A 280 -0.56 -3.04 27.55
CA GLU A 280 0.74 -2.93 26.89
C GLU A 280 0.82 -3.76 25.60
N ALA A 281 -0.06 -4.78 25.48
CA ALA A 281 -0.06 -5.69 24.34
C ALA A 281 -0.74 -5.09 23.08
N HIS A 282 -1.45 -3.96 23.17
CA HIS A 282 -2.16 -3.29 22.07
C HIS A 282 -2.92 -4.27 21.16
N LEU A 283 -3.72 -5.15 21.75
CA LEU A 283 -4.46 -6.18 21.02
C LEU A 283 -5.66 -5.59 20.27
N ASP A 284 -5.95 -6.15 19.09
CA ASP A 284 -7.22 -5.87 18.42
C ASP A 284 -8.44 -6.36 19.24
N ASN A 285 -9.61 -5.77 18.97
CA ASN A 285 -10.82 -6.07 19.73
C ASN A 285 -11.21 -7.55 19.70
N ASP A 286 -11.00 -8.25 18.60
CA ASP A 286 -11.35 -9.66 18.44
C ASP A 286 -10.41 -10.55 19.26
N THR A 287 -9.12 -10.25 19.25
CA THR A 287 -8.10 -10.93 20.05
C THR A 287 -8.32 -10.65 21.54
N ALA A 288 -8.57 -9.39 21.92
CA ALA A 288 -8.85 -9.03 23.31
C ALA A 288 -10.11 -9.72 23.84
N ALA A 289 -11.17 -9.82 23.03
CA ALA A 289 -12.40 -10.52 23.39
C ALA A 289 -12.22 -12.04 23.51
N SER A 290 -11.20 -12.63 22.91
CA SER A 290 -10.88 -14.05 22.98
C SER A 290 -10.06 -14.46 24.21
N LEU A 291 -9.54 -13.49 24.98
CA LEU A 291 -8.76 -13.76 26.17
C LEU A 291 -9.64 -14.27 27.30
N THR A 292 -9.12 -15.24 28.04
CA THR A 292 -9.73 -15.81 29.25
C THR A 292 -8.95 -15.36 30.49
N ALA A 293 -9.50 -15.58 31.67
CA ALA A 293 -8.79 -15.33 32.93
C ALA A 293 -7.48 -16.16 33.06
N ASN A 294 -7.32 -17.21 32.24
CA ASN A 294 -6.18 -18.09 32.22
C ASN A 294 -5.16 -17.73 31.11
N SER A 295 -5.38 -16.62 30.41
CA SER A 295 -4.50 -16.17 29.34
C SER A 295 -3.40 -15.27 29.88
N ILE A 296 -2.15 -15.56 29.50
CA ILE A 296 -0.97 -14.73 29.74
C ILE A 296 -0.47 -14.24 28.39
N ILE A 297 -0.08 -12.98 28.31
CA ILE A 297 0.51 -12.41 27.11
C ILE A 297 1.98 -12.17 27.38
N THR A 298 2.81 -12.61 26.44
CA THR A 298 4.26 -12.36 26.52
C THR A 298 4.78 -11.84 25.20
N ARG A 299 5.87 -11.08 25.27
CA ARG A 299 6.75 -10.82 24.14
C ARG A 299 7.85 -11.88 24.18
N THR A 300 7.89 -12.76 23.19
CA THR A 300 8.75 -13.96 23.21
C THR A 300 9.38 -14.16 21.83
N PRO A 301 10.72 -14.27 21.73
CA PRO A 301 11.39 -14.68 20.50
C PRO A 301 10.93 -16.08 20.08
N GLU A 302 10.77 -16.31 18.77
CA GLU A 302 10.25 -17.57 18.24
C GLU A 302 11.06 -18.79 18.74
N GLU A 303 12.37 -18.63 18.84
CA GLU A 303 13.29 -19.67 19.30
C GLU A 303 13.08 -20.05 20.77
N GLN A 304 12.51 -19.14 21.56
CA GLN A 304 12.27 -19.35 22.99
C GLN A 304 10.93 -20.03 23.28
N ILE A 305 9.99 -20.05 22.34
CA ILE A 305 8.67 -20.67 22.54
C ILE A 305 8.78 -22.16 22.91
N PRO A 306 9.57 -23.01 22.19
CA PRO A 306 9.71 -24.40 22.56
C PRO A 306 10.41 -24.61 23.92
N VAL A 307 11.31 -23.70 24.27
CA VAL A 307 12.01 -23.73 25.58
C VAL A 307 11.01 -23.42 26.69
N ALA A 308 10.23 -22.37 26.56
CA ALA A 308 9.21 -21.96 27.52
C ALA A 308 8.15 -23.05 27.74
N ILE A 309 7.67 -23.71 26.66
CA ILE A 309 6.76 -24.87 26.79
C ILE A 309 7.40 -25.99 27.64
N ARG A 310 8.66 -26.30 27.39
CA ARG A 310 9.37 -27.36 28.13
C ARG A 310 9.47 -27.03 29.61
N GLU A 311 9.88 -25.81 29.94
CA GLU A 311 10.03 -25.37 31.34
C GLU A 311 8.69 -25.34 32.07
N LEU A 312 7.59 -24.88 31.43
CA LEU A 312 6.24 -24.91 31.99
C LEU A 312 5.81 -26.36 32.32
N VAL A 313 5.99 -27.28 31.37
CA VAL A 313 5.63 -28.71 31.58
C VAL A 313 6.49 -29.37 32.66
N GLN A 314 7.81 -29.08 32.72
CA GLN A 314 8.69 -29.58 33.76
C GLN A 314 8.34 -29.05 35.15
N ALA A 315 7.84 -27.82 35.22
CA ALA A 315 7.32 -27.24 36.47
C ALA A 315 5.93 -27.77 36.88
N GLY A 316 5.34 -28.66 36.08
CA GLY A 316 4.02 -29.26 36.34
C GLY A 316 2.84 -28.38 35.92
N ILE A 317 3.09 -27.26 35.25
CA ILE A 317 2.04 -26.34 34.75
C ILE A 317 1.51 -26.85 33.41
N ALA A 318 0.21 -27.18 33.38
CA ALA A 318 -0.41 -27.66 32.14
C ALA A 318 -0.63 -26.49 31.16
N VAL A 319 -0.12 -26.67 29.93
CA VAL A 319 -0.28 -25.75 28.82
C VAL A 319 -1.46 -26.21 27.98
N HIS A 320 -2.54 -25.43 27.95
CA HIS A 320 -3.75 -25.75 27.20
C HIS A 320 -3.66 -25.26 25.74
N ASN A 321 -3.09 -24.07 25.55
CA ASN A 321 -2.95 -23.48 24.22
C ASN A 321 -1.74 -22.52 24.20
N VAL A 322 -1.08 -22.44 23.04
CA VAL A 322 -0.05 -21.42 22.75
C VAL A 322 -0.36 -20.84 21.38
N ARG A 323 -0.69 -19.57 21.36
CA ARG A 323 -1.05 -18.87 20.13
C ARG A 323 -0.07 -17.73 19.90
N LYS A 324 0.72 -17.84 18.82
CA LYS A 324 1.53 -16.75 18.32
C LYS A 324 0.62 -15.73 17.65
N LEU A 325 0.70 -14.47 18.06
CA LEU A 325 0.06 -13.38 17.38
C LEU A 325 1.02 -12.82 16.33
N ASN A 326 0.56 -12.75 15.11
CA ASN A 326 1.29 -12.00 14.10
C ASN A 326 1.01 -10.51 14.33
N PRO A 327 2.05 -9.68 14.51
CA PRO A 327 1.85 -8.25 14.63
C PRO A 327 1.07 -7.71 13.44
N THR A 328 0.18 -6.76 13.70
CA THR A 328 -0.58 -6.09 12.64
C THR A 328 -0.05 -4.68 12.42
N LEU A 329 -0.27 -4.12 11.23
CA LEU A 329 0.02 -2.71 10.99
C LEU A 329 -0.73 -1.81 11.99
N GLU A 330 -1.87 -2.27 12.54
CA GLU A 330 -2.63 -1.53 13.55
C GLU A 330 -1.90 -1.41 14.86
N GLN A 331 -1.30 -2.48 15.34
CA GLN A 331 -0.47 -2.48 16.55
C GLN A 331 0.76 -1.58 16.38
N LEU A 332 1.44 -1.67 15.22
CA LEU A 332 2.55 -0.77 14.90
C LEU A 332 2.10 0.69 14.88
N PHE A 333 0.96 0.96 14.24
CA PHE A 333 0.41 2.32 14.12
C PHE A 333 0.06 2.91 15.50
N LEU A 334 -0.62 2.15 16.36
CA LEU A 334 -0.93 2.58 17.73
C LEU A 334 0.34 2.86 18.53
N GLY A 335 1.34 1.97 18.48
CA GLY A 335 2.62 2.18 19.16
C GLY A 335 3.39 3.41 18.69
N ILE A 336 3.30 3.77 17.39
CA ILE A 336 3.93 4.97 16.83
C ILE A 336 3.15 6.24 17.21
N THR A 337 1.81 6.18 17.26
CA THR A 337 0.95 7.37 17.46
C THR A 337 0.66 7.68 18.92
N GLU A 338 0.67 6.71 19.82
CA GLU A 338 0.48 6.94 21.26
C GLU A 338 1.66 7.68 21.91
N GLY A 339 2.85 7.61 21.32
CA GLY A 339 4.00 8.45 21.71
C GLY A 339 3.83 9.95 21.39
N GLU A 340 2.85 10.33 20.57
CA GLU A 340 2.58 11.74 20.17
C GLU A 340 1.39 12.40 20.93
N THR A 341 0.64 11.66 21.76
CA THR A 341 -0.58 12.18 22.41
C THR A 341 -0.34 12.87 23.75
N ILE A 342 0.92 13.20 24.09
CA ILE A 342 1.23 13.99 25.29
C ILE A 342 1.92 15.30 24.87
N GLU A 343 1.13 16.25 24.30
CA GLU A 343 1.35 17.70 24.45
C GLU A 343 0.07 18.47 24.09
#